data_5c47ad3ed09fbf6cdee81ecd5c97ad2a
#
_entry.id   5c47ad3ed09fbf6cdee81ecd5c97ad2a
#
_cell.length_a   1.000
_cell.length_b   1.000
_cell.length_c   1.000
_cell.angle_alpha   90.00
_cell.angle_beta   90.00
_cell.angle_gamma   90.00
#
_symmetry.space_group_name_H-M   'P 1'
#
loop_
_entity.id
_entity.type
_entity.pdbx_description
1 polymer ?
#
loop_
_entity_poly.entity_id
_entity_poly.type
_entity_poly.pdbx_seq_one_letter_code
_entity_poly.pdbx_strand_id
1 'polypeptide(L)'
;MKIFKLPLAGLLFCTAPLLAGCGTSDKPEAPVSLTWEMGTGNAEPGYYENSFVLKNISGAPLPRNWTIYYSQLPRNVKQVGNPAVKVEPVNGNFFKMYPTESFTPLASGDSMRITFLCSYKIDRNSHAPEGTYWVATADGKESSPLPVTLNTLALPSPESLPGYPDATKIYESNLRLENVSALQPWDILPSVKKATSAEGAVVLDGKVALAYPDA
;
A
#
# COMPACT_ATOMS: atom_id res chain seq x y z
N MET A 1 68.17 -3.04 -59.71
CA MET A 1 67.81 -3.46 -58.32
C MET A 1 66.74 -2.53 -57.82
N LYS A 2 65.48 -2.90 -57.95
CA LYS A 2 64.29 -2.06 -57.61
C LYS A 2 63.83 -2.48 -56.19
N ILE A 3 63.88 -1.53 -55.29
CA ILE A 3 63.42 -1.70 -53.90
C ILE A 3 61.94 -1.36 -53.83
N PHE A 4 61.12 -2.36 -53.59
CA PHE A 4 59.67 -2.19 -53.34
C PHE A 4 59.46 -1.72 -51.89
N LYS A 5 58.84 -0.56 -51.70
CA LYS A 5 58.36 -0.11 -50.37
C LYS A 5 56.91 -0.54 -50.24
N LEU A 6 56.64 -1.39 -49.24
CA LEU A 6 55.29 -1.74 -48.80
C LEU A 6 54.77 -0.64 -47.88
N PRO A 7 53.54 -0.14 -48.04
CA PRO A 7 52.90 0.68 -46.98
C PRO A 7 52.31 -0.17 -45.86
N LEU A 8 52.69 0.17 -44.66
CA LEU A 8 52.14 -0.41 -43.44
C LEU A 8 50.74 0.17 -43.20
N ALA A 9 49.70 -0.61 -43.50
CA ALA A 9 48.32 -0.24 -43.16
C ALA A 9 48.09 -0.54 -41.69
N GLY A 10 48.00 0.52 -40.90
CA GLY A 10 47.62 0.41 -39.50
C GLY A 10 46.16 0.01 -39.33
N LEU A 11 45.93 -1.19 -38.77
CA LEU A 11 44.61 -1.66 -38.35
C LEU A 11 44.24 -0.96 -37.04
N LEU A 12 43.38 0.06 -37.12
CA LEU A 12 42.78 0.68 -35.95
C LEU A 12 41.66 -0.24 -35.44
N PHE A 13 41.94 -1.00 -34.36
CA PHE A 13 40.93 -1.75 -33.62
C PHE A 13 40.10 -0.76 -32.78
N CYS A 14 38.92 -0.38 -33.28
CA CYS A 14 37.90 0.29 -32.48
C CYS A 14 37.29 -0.73 -31.53
N THR A 15 37.78 -0.78 -30.32
CA THR A 15 37.07 -1.46 -29.23
C THR A 15 35.90 -0.58 -28.80
N ALA A 16 34.71 -0.80 -29.35
CA ALA A 16 33.48 -0.25 -28.81
C ALA A 16 33.22 -0.89 -27.46
N PRO A 17 33.06 -0.13 -26.35
CA PRO A 17 32.57 -0.69 -25.09
C PRO A 17 31.14 -1.15 -25.32
N LEU A 18 30.91 -2.45 -25.23
CA LEU A 18 29.58 -3.03 -25.01
C LEU A 18 29.11 -2.54 -23.65
N LEU A 19 28.45 -1.39 -23.63
CA LEU A 19 27.57 -1.04 -22.51
C LEU A 19 26.42 -2.05 -22.55
N ALA A 20 26.59 -3.15 -21.80
CA ALA A 20 25.48 -3.98 -21.40
C ALA A 20 24.57 -3.09 -20.56
N GLY A 21 23.61 -2.44 -21.20
CA GLY A 21 22.50 -1.79 -20.53
C GLY A 21 21.82 -2.88 -19.71
N CYS A 22 21.85 -2.74 -18.39
CA CYS A 22 20.90 -3.42 -17.53
C CYS A 22 19.52 -3.04 -18.05
N GLY A 23 18.93 -3.91 -18.85
CA GLY A 23 17.53 -3.77 -19.26
C GLY A 23 16.70 -3.84 -17.99
N THR A 24 16.23 -2.68 -17.52
CA THR A 24 15.05 -2.65 -16.67
C THR A 24 13.99 -3.38 -17.46
N SER A 25 13.53 -4.52 -16.95
CA SER A 25 12.39 -5.19 -17.55
C SER A 25 11.21 -4.24 -17.37
N ASP A 26 10.87 -3.49 -18.41
CA ASP A 26 9.67 -2.67 -18.46
C ASP A 26 8.48 -3.62 -18.36
N LYS A 27 8.10 -3.92 -17.12
CA LYS A 27 6.82 -4.60 -16.90
C LYS A 27 5.74 -3.60 -17.35
N PRO A 28 4.78 -4.05 -18.16
CA PRO A 28 3.70 -3.19 -18.57
C PRO A 28 2.97 -2.66 -17.33
N GLU A 29 2.90 -1.35 -17.21
CA GLU A 29 2.20 -0.66 -16.14
C GLU A 29 0.85 -0.14 -16.63
N ALA A 30 -0.07 0.12 -15.70
CA ALA A 30 -1.33 0.75 -16.01
C ALA A 30 -1.14 2.18 -16.54
N PRO A 31 -2.05 2.70 -17.38
CA PRO A 31 -1.99 4.08 -17.89
C PRO A 31 -2.29 5.13 -16.82
N VAL A 32 -2.50 4.72 -15.58
CA VAL A 32 -2.86 5.58 -14.45
C VAL A 32 -2.03 5.28 -13.22
N SER A 33 -1.90 6.28 -12.36
CA SER A 33 -1.48 6.12 -10.98
C SER A 33 -2.59 6.56 -10.03
N LEU A 34 -2.60 5.98 -8.83
CA LEU A 34 -3.49 6.36 -7.74
C LEU A 34 -2.68 6.96 -6.60
N THR A 35 -3.21 8.01 -5.99
CA THR A 35 -2.76 8.48 -4.68
C THR A 35 -3.92 8.33 -3.73
N TRP A 36 -3.71 7.63 -2.63
CA TRP A 36 -4.70 7.54 -1.56
C TRP A 36 -4.37 8.55 -0.47
N GLU A 37 -5.37 9.36 -0.11
CA GLU A 37 -5.27 10.43 0.88
C GLU A 37 -6.23 10.16 2.01
N MET A 38 -5.71 10.14 3.24
CA MET A 38 -6.54 10.10 4.44
C MET A 38 -7.08 11.48 4.75
N GLY A 39 -8.37 11.59 4.97
CA GLY A 39 -9.00 12.79 5.49
C GLY A 39 -8.71 12.98 6.98
N THR A 40 -8.54 14.22 7.40
CA THR A 40 -8.17 14.60 8.77
C THR A 40 -9.34 14.84 9.70
N GLY A 41 -10.58 14.67 9.24
CA GLY A 41 -11.76 15.04 10.02
C GLY A 41 -12.99 14.19 9.75
N ASN A 42 -13.98 14.36 10.60
CA ASN A 42 -15.33 13.84 10.39
C ASN A 42 -16.06 14.78 9.44
N ALA A 43 -16.27 14.37 8.20
CA ALA A 43 -17.10 15.11 7.26
C ALA A 43 -18.58 15.14 7.71
N GLU A 44 -19.03 14.05 8.34
CA GLU A 44 -20.35 13.90 8.96
C GLU A 44 -20.15 13.16 10.31
N PRO A 45 -20.99 13.36 11.34
CA PRO A 45 -20.90 12.63 12.58
C PRO A 45 -20.88 11.12 12.39
N GLY A 46 -19.86 10.45 12.91
CA GLY A 46 -19.70 9.00 12.79
C GLY A 46 -19.03 8.51 11.50
N TYR A 47 -18.65 9.43 10.58
CA TYR A 47 -17.94 9.09 9.36
C TYR A 47 -16.59 9.79 9.26
N TYR A 48 -15.67 9.12 8.61
CA TYR A 48 -14.33 9.60 8.29
C TYR A 48 -14.17 9.72 6.78
N GLU A 49 -13.39 10.69 6.33
CA GLU A 49 -13.18 10.93 4.90
C GLU A 49 -11.86 10.31 4.45
N ASN A 50 -11.85 9.76 3.24
CA ASN A 50 -10.65 9.46 2.47
C ASN A 50 -10.90 9.73 0.99
N SER A 51 -9.83 9.88 0.23
CA SER A 51 -9.93 10.16 -1.19
C SER A 51 -8.91 9.36 -1.99
N PHE A 52 -9.30 9.02 -3.22
CA PHE A 52 -8.38 8.67 -4.28
C PHE A 52 -8.15 9.85 -5.20
N VAL A 53 -6.91 10.09 -5.57
CA VAL A 53 -6.55 10.95 -6.69
C VAL A 53 -6.08 10.04 -7.82
N LEU A 54 -6.91 9.89 -8.84
CA LEU A 54 -6.60 9.17 -10.08
C LEU A 54 -5.89 10.12 -11.02
N LYS A 55 -4.68 9.81 -11.44
CA LYS A 55 -3.91 10.59 -12.41
C LYS A 55 -3.68 9.79 -13.68
N ASN A 56 -3.97 10.39 -14.83
CA ASN A 56 -3.60 9.83 -16.12
C ASN A 56 -2.10 10.06 -16.36
N ILE A 57 -1.32 9.00 -16.38
CA ILE A 57 0.14 9.04 -16.66
C ILE A 57 0.48 8.58 -18.07
N SER A 58 -0.52 8.27 -18.90
CA SER A 58 -0.31 7.91 -20.29
C SER A 58 -0.11 9.14 -21.19
N GLY A 59 0.41 8.93 -22.39
CA GLY A 59 0.57 9.99 -23.39
C GLY A 59 -0.72 10.38 -24.15
N ALA A 60 -1.87 9.79 -23.79
CA ALA A 60 -3.16 9.99 -24.47
C ALA A 60 -4.29 10.22 -23.47
N PRO A 61 -5.43 10.80 -23.88
CA PRO A 61 -6.61 10.89 -23.02
C PRO A 61 -7.09 9.51 -22.58
N LEU A 62 -7.37 9.38 -21.27
CA LEU A 62 -7.87 8.14 -20.68
C LEU A 62 -9.30 7.89 -21.14
N PRO A 63 -9.59 6.79 -21.84
CA PRO A 63 -10.93 6.48 -22.32
C PRO A 63 -11.85 6.05 -21.18
N ARG A 64 -13.11 5.69 -21.51
CA ARG A 64 -14.12 5.28 -20.52
C ARG A 64 -14.14 3.78 -20.23
N ASN A 65 -13.34 2.97 -20.91
CA ASN A 65 -13.45 1.51 -20.89
C ASN A 65 -12.43 0.84 -19.95
N TRP A 66 -12.47 1.19 -18.67
CA TRP A 66 -11.54 0.64 -17.68
C TRP A 66 -12.21 0.31 -16.35
N THR A 67 -11.55 -0.57 -15.59
CA THR A 67 -11.87 -0.86 -14.20
C THR A 67 -10.56 -0.99 -13.41
N ILE A 68 -10.53 -0.41 -12.21
CA ILE A 68 -9.49 -0.62 -11.22
C ILE A 68 -10.07 -1.44 -10.09
N TYR A 69 -9.38 -2.51 -9.72
CA TYR A 69 -9.70 -3.35 -8.58
C TYR A 69 -8.72 -3.14 -7.45
N TYR A 70 -9.19 -3.24 -6.21
CA TYR A 70 -8.36 -3.11 -5.01
C TYR A 70 -9.03 -3.74 -3.80
N SER A 71 -8.24 -4.06 -2.76
CA SER A 71 -8.74 -4.42 -1.43
C SER A 71 -8.50 -3.29 -0.46
N GLN A 72 -9.43 -3.02 0.46
CA GLN A 72 -9.28 -1.98 1.47
C GLN A 72 -10.07 -2.28 2.75
N LEU A 73 -9.43 -2.01 3.89
CA LEU A 73 -10.05 -1.90 5.21
C LEU A 73 -9.71 -0.52 5.79
N PRO A 74 -10.62 0.19 6.45
CA PRO A 74 -12.05 -0.07 6.63
C PRO A 74 -12.83 0.15 5.34
N ARG A 75 -14.04 -0.42 5.29
CA ARG A 75 -14.91 -0.33 4.10
C ARG A 75 -15.45 1.07 3.89
N ASN A 76 -15.41 1.53 2.66
CA ASN A 76 -16.10 2.73 2.24
C ASN A 76 -17.63 2.48 2.25
N VAL A 77 -18.40 3.38 2.87
CA VAL A 77 -19.85 3.24 2.98
C VAL A 77 -20.62 4.18 2.05
N LYS A 78 -20.01 5.32 1.69
CA LYS A 78 -20.65 6.31 0.83
C LYS A 78 -19.61 7.05 0.01
N GLN A 79 -19.81 7.09 -1.30
CA GLN A 79 -19.05 7.98 -2.17
C GLN A 79 -19.67 9.37 -2.11
N VAL A 80 -18.86 10.40 -1.90
CA VAL A 80 -19.25 11.80 -1.90
C VAL A 80 -18.41 12.55 -2.94
N GLY A 81 -19.06 13.25 -3.83
CA GLY A 81 -18.39 13.96 -4.93
C GLY A 81 -18.00 13.05 -6.10
N ASN A 82 -17.58 13.66 -7.17
CA ASN A 82 -17.18 13.13 -8.48
C ASN A 82 -18.03 11.96 -9.01
N PRO A 83 -19.23 12.21 -9.54
CA PRO A 83 -20.12 11.17 -10.06
C PRO A 83 -19.59 10.53 -11.36
N ALA A 84 -18.51 11.06 -11.94
CA ALA A 84 -17.89 10.54 -13.15
C ALA A 84 -17.23 9.16 -12.95
N VAL A 85 -16.89 8.82 -11.71
CA VAL A 85 -16.34 7.51 -11.34
C VAL A 85 -17.17 6.92 -10.23
N LYS A 86 -17.50 5.64 -10.35
CA LYS A 86 -18.22 4.89 -9.33
C LYS A 86 -17.30 3.86 -8.67
N VAL A 87 -17.52 3.66 -7.37
CA VAL A 87 -16.86 2.60 -6.61
C VAL A 87 -17.92 1.70 -6.00
N GLU A 88 -17.76 0.40 -6.18
CA GLU A 88 -18.67 -0.61 -5.67
C GLU A 88 -17.92 -1.76 -5.01
N PRO A 89 -18.47 -2.35 -3.93
CA PRO A 89 -17.95 -3.59 -3.40
C PRO A 89 -18.20 -4.73 -4.39
N VAL A 90 -17.20 -5.58 -4.58
CA VAL A 90 -17.32 -6.85 -5.33
C VAL A 90 -17.64 -7.97 -4.35
N ASN A 91 -16.80 -8.12 -3.31
CA ASN A 91 -16.98 -9.10 -2.26
C ASN A 91 -16.16 -8.71 -1.02
N GLY A 92 -16.78 -8.63 0.15
CA GLY A 92 -16.09 -8.31 1.40
C GLY A 92 -15.35 -6.97 1.33
N ASN A 93 -14.03 -7.02 1.38
CA ASN A 93 -13.14 -5.87 1.31
C ASN A 93 -12.58 -5.62 -0.10
N PHE A 94 -13.03 -6.36 -1.08
CA PHE A 94 -12.62 -6.24 -2.47
C PHE A 94 -13.58 -5.30 -3.21
N PHE A 95 -13.04 -4.30 -3.87
CA PHE A 95 -13.75 -3.22 -4.53
C PHE A 95 -13.35 -3.10 -5.99
N LYS A 96 -14.25 -2.51 -6.78
CA LYS A 96 -13.96 -2.02 -8.13
C LYS A 96 -14.30 -0.54 -8.26
N MET A 97 -13.50 0.16 -9.03
CA MET A 97 -13.64 1.56 -9.39
C MET A 97 -13.70 1.65 -10.92
N TYR A 98 -14.72 2.32 -11.47
CA TYR A 98 -14.90 2.39 -12.92
C TYR A 98 -15.62 3.68 -13.33
N PRO A 99 -15.44 4.15 -14.58
CA PRO A 99 -16.10 5.34 -15.09
C PRO A 99 -17.59 5.12 -15.30
N THR A 100 -18.37 6.16 -15.00
CA THR A 100 -19.81 6.23 -15.29
C THR A 100 -20.06 6.86 -16.68
N GLU A 101 -21.34 6.98 -17.06
CA GLU A 101 -21.72 7.66 -18.32
C GLU A 101 -21.31 9.15 -18.34
N SER A 102 -21.22 9.78 -17.18
CA SER A 102 -20.79 11.18 -17.05
C SER A 102 -19.26 11.38 -17.11
N PHE A 103 -18.49 10.30 -17.22
CA PHE A 103 -17.03 10.40 -17.34
C PHE A 103 -16.64 10.99 -18.69
N THR A 104 -15.91 12.09 -18.67
CA THR A 104 -15.23 12.62 -19.84
C THR A 104 -13.79 12.12 -19.86
N PRO A 105 -13.23 11.80 -21.05
CA PRO A 105 -11.86 11.35 -21.14
C PRO A 105 -10.90 12.28 -20.39
N LEU A 106 -10.14 11.73 -19.44
CA LEU A 106 -9.19 12.50 -18.65
C LEU A 106 -7.95 12.77 -19.48
N ALA A 107 -7.59 14.01 -19.70
CA ALA A 107 -6.44 14.37 -20.53
C ALA A 107 -5.12 13.82 -19.92
N SER A 108 -4.11 13.64 -20.77
CA SER A 108 -2.78 13.22 -20.31
C SER A 108 -2.22 14.19 -19.26
N GLY A 109 -1.74 13.67 -18.16
CA GLY A 109 -1.20 14.44 -17.04
C GLY A 109 -2.26 14.99 -16.06
N ASP A 110 -3.54 15.00 -16.44
CA ASP A 110 -4.61 15.45 -15.58
C ASP A 110 -4.95 14.43 -14.49
N SER A 111 -5.63 14.90 -13.45
CA SER A 111 -6.07 14.08 -12.33
C SER A 111 -7.49 14.43 -11.89
N MET A 112 -8.15 13.47 -11.24
CA MET A 112 -9.44 13.65 -10.61
C MET A 112 -9.46 13.08 -9.20
N ARG A 113 -10.18 13.73 -8.31
CA ARG A 113 -10.37 13.30 -6.91
C ARG A 113 -11.71 12.57 -6.77
N ILE A 114 -11.68 11.45 -6.06
CA ILE A 114 -12.85 10.62 -5.75
C ILE A 114 -12.87 10.46 -4.23
N THR A 115 -13.88 11.00 -3.57
CA THR A 115 -13.96 11.06 -2.11
C THR A 115 -15.01 10.11 -1.55
N PHE A 116 -14.72 9.51 -0.42
CA PHE A 116 -15.55 8.54 0.28
C PHE A 116 -15.70 8.89 1.75
N LEU A 117 -16.85 8.51 2.30
CA LEU A 117 -17.07 8.41 3.73
C LEU A 117 -16.91 6.96 4.18
N CYS A 118 -16.19 6.75 5.25
CA CYS A 118 -15.96 5.47 5.90
C CYS A 118 -16.57 5.45 7.29
N SER A 119 -17.12 4.31 7.70
CA SER A 119 -17.68 4.12 9.03
C SER A 119 -16.63 3.87 10.13
N TYR A 120 -15.37 3.71 9.75
CA TYR A 120 -14.27 3.47 10.66
C TYR A 120 -13.22 4.58 10.55
N LYS A 121 -12.57 4.87 11.67
CA LYS A 121 -11.45 5.80 11.74
C LYS A 121 -10.32 5.33 10.82
N ILE A 122 -9.86 6.25 9.96
CA ILE A 122 -8.75 6.03 9.05
C ILE A 122 -7.55 6.83 9.58
N ASP A 123 -6.67 6.13 10.27
CA ASP A 123 -5.54 6.76 10.98
C ASP A 123 -4.22 5.97 10.84
N ARG A 124 -4.18 4.99 9.95
CA ARG A 124 -3.02 4.10 9.78
C ARG A 124 -2.74 3.80 8.31
N ASN A 125 -1.48 3.62 7.98
CA ASN A 125 -1.08 3.20 6.63
C ASN A 125 -1.64 1.82 6.25
N SER A 126 -1.89 0.94 7.23
CA SER A 126 -2.53 -0.36 7.00
C SER A 126 -4.02 -0.26 6.59
N HIS A 127 -4.61 0.94 6.62
CA HIS A 127 -5.94 1.20 6.07
C HIS A 127 -5.91 1.60 4.59
N ALA A 128 -4.71 1.73 4.02
CA ALA A 128 -4.56 2.02 2.61
C ALA A 128 -5.09 0.87 1.74
N PRO A 129 -5.50 1.16 0.52
CA PRO A 129 -5.79 0.13 -0.46
C PRO A 129 -4.56 -0.73 -0.76
N GLU A 130 -4.79 -1.99 -1.06
CA GLU A 130 -3.75 -2.95 -1.44
C GLU A 130 -4.13 -3.70 -2.71
N GLY A 131 -3.13 -4.23 -3.42
CA GLY A 131 -3.33 -5.07 -4.58
C GLY A 131 -4.04 -4.35 -5.73
N THR A 132 -3.78 -3.07 -5.93
CA THR A 132 -4.39 -2.26 -6.99
C THR A 132 -3.96 -2.74 -8.38
N TYR A 133 -4.93 -3.02 -9.23
CA TYR A 133 -4.67 -3.35 -10.63
C TYR A 133 -5.75 -2.79 -11.55
N TRP A 134 -5.34 -2.56 -12.79
CA TRP A 134 -6.13 -2.02 -13.88
C TRP A 134 -6.47 -3.11 -14.88
N VAL A 135 -7.68 -3.05 -15.43
CA VAL A 135 -8.09 -3.78 -16.63
C VAL A 135 -8.77 -2.82 -17.61
N ALA A 136 -8.50 -2.99 -18.89
CA ALA A 136 -9.28 -2.35 -19.94
C ALA A 136 -10.40 -3.30 -20.38
N THR A 137 -11.55 -2.77 -20.74
CA THR A 137 -12.69 -3.53 -21.25
C THR A 137 -12.87 -3.26 -22.73
N ALA A 138 -12.80 -4.29 -23.57
CA ALA A 138 -13.10 -4.20 -24.98
C ALA A 138 -14.02 -5.37 -25.36
N ASP A 139 -15.10 -5.08 -26.08
CA ASP A 139 -16.09 -6.07 -26.51
C ASP A 139 -16.63 -6.97 -25.38
N GLY A 140 -16.83 -6.38 -24.20
CA GLY A 140 -17.32 -7.08 -23.01
C GLY A 140 -16.30 -7.99 -22.32
N LYS A 141 -15.02 -7.97 -22.73
CA LYS A 141 -13.94 -8.75 -22.14
C LYS A 141 -12.92 -7.83 -21.47
N GLU A 142 -12.45 -8.25 -20.30
CA GLU A 142 -11.36 -7.59 -19.60
C GLU A 142 -10.01 -8.02 -20.18
N SER A 143 -9.07 -7.06 -20.25
CA SER A 143 -7.67 -7.33 -20.61
C SER A 143 -6.95 -8.09 -19.49
N SER A 144 -5.71 -8.51 -19.75
CA SER A 144 -4.80 -8.91 -18.67
C SER A 144 -4.64 -7.77 -17.67
N PRO A 145 -4.57 -8.07 -16.36
CA PRO A 145 -4.40 -7.05 -15.32
C PRO A 145 -3.02 -6.40 -15.41
N LEU A 146 -3.00 -5.08 -15.26
CA LEU A 146 -1.79 -4.28 -15.16
C LEU A 146 -1.67 -3.70 -13.74
N PRO A 147 -0.51 -3.78 -13.09
CA PRO A 147 -0.35 -3.19 -11.76
C PRO A 147 -0.53 -1.67 -11.83
N VAL A 148 -1.23 -1.12 -10.85
CA VAL A 148 -1.37 0.33 -10.68
C VAL A 148 -0.42 0.80 -9.60
N THR A 149 0.40 1.80 -9.91
CA THR A 149 1.22 2.45 -8.89
C THR A 149 0.32 3.18 -7.90
N LEU A 150 0.33 2.74 -6.64
CA LEU A 150 -0.39 3.37 -5.54
C LEU A 150 0.57 4.14 -4.65
N ASN A 151 0.33 5.44 -4.51
CA ASN A 151 1.00 6.30 -3.55
C ASN A 151 0.08 6.50 -2.34
N THR A 152 0.64 6.38 -1.15
CA THR A 152 -0.08 6.70 0.09
C THR A 152 0.51 7.99 0.64
N LEU A 153 -0.31 9.03 0.81
CA LEU A 153 0.13 10.22 1.51
C LEU A 153 0.34 9.87 2.97
N ALA A 154 1.49 10.30 3.48
CA ALA A 154 1.77 10.17 4.90
C ALA A 154 0.61 10.79 5.70
N LEU A 155 0.30 10.18 6.84
CA LEU A 155 -0.60 10.79 7.81
C LEU A 155 -0.17 12.26 8.03
N PRO A 156 -1.13 13.18 8.13
CA PRO A 156 -0.85 14.51 8.67
C PRO A 156 -0.06 14.34 9.97
N SER A 157 0.82 15.29 10.29
CA SER A 157 1.63 15.14 11.49
C SER A 157 0.72 14.79 12.68
N PRO A 158 1.16 13.94 13.60
CA PRO A 158 0.37 13.50 14.76
C PRO A 158 -0.26 14.66 15.54
N GLU A 159 0.38 15.82 15.51
CA GLU A 159 -0.11 17.04 16.13
C GLU A 159 -1.39 17.60 15.49
N SER A 160 -1.64 17.25 14.22
CA SER A 160 -2.84 17.71 13.49
C SER A 160 -4.07 16.81 13.70
N LEU A 161 -3.91 15.65 14.35
CA LEU A 161 -5.00 14.70 14.61
C LEU A 161 -5.40 14.74 16.09
N PRO A 162 -6.57 15.33 16.43
CA PRO A 162 -7.04 15.37 17.81
C PRO A 162 -7.08 13.98 18.43
N GLY A 163 -6.41 13.80 19.57
CA GLY A 163 -6.40 12.54 20.32
C GLY A 163 -5.50 11.45 19.75
N TYR A 164 -4.70 11.74 18.69
CA TYR A 164 -3.70 10.78 18.22
C TYR A 164 -2.53 10.71 19.22
N PRO A 165 -2.14 9.52 19.69
CA PRO A 165 -0.99 9.39 20.58
C PRO A 165 0.30 9.61 19.77
N ASP A 166 0.96 10.74 20.00
CA ASP A 166 2.32 10.96 19.50
C ASP A 166 3.34 10.14 20.31
N ALA A 167 4.56 10.03 19.79
CA ALA A 167 5.62 9.25 20.43
C ALA A 167 5.91 9.72 21.86
N THR A 168 5.80 11.00 22.15
CA THR A 168 6.01 11.60 23.47
C THR A 168 4.93 11.15 24.45
N LYS A 169 3.67 11.22 24.06
CA LYS A 169 2.54 10.77 24.89
C LYS A 169 2.59 9.26 25.17
N ILE A 170 3.00 8.46 24.17
CA ILE A 170 3.20 7.04 24.36
C ILE A 170 4.32 6.79 25.37
N TYR A 171 5.46 7.49 25.23
CA TYR A 171 6.58 7.40 26.16
C TYR A 171 6.18 7.79 27.58
N GLU A 172 5.54 8.94 27.78
CA GLU A 172 5.05 9.43 29.08
C GLU A 172 4.02 8.45 29.70
N SER A 173 3.16 7.86 28.86
CA SER A 173 2.23 6.84 29.31
C SER A 173 2.94 5.59 29.78
N ASN A 174 3.98 5.15 29.08
CA ASN A 174 4.78 3.97 29.43
C ASN A 174 5.64 4.21 30.68
N LEU A 175 6.16 5.42 30.90
CA LEU A 175 6.88 5.78 32.14
C LEU A 175 6.02 5.56 33.39
N ARG A 176 4.70 5.73 33.30
CA ARG A 176 3.79 5.47 34.40
C ARG A 176 3.65 3.99 34.71
N LEU A 177 3.97 3.11 33.73
CA LEU A 177 3.93 1.65 33.89
C LEU A 177 5.17 1.11 34.63
N GLU A 178 6.28 1.87 34.70
CA GLU A 178 7.49 1.48 35.45
C GLU A 178 7.21 1.39 36.96
N ASN A 179 6.17 2.01 37.45
CA ASN A 179 5.72 1.92 38.84
C ASN A 179 4.68 0.83 39.09
N VAL A 180 4.32 0.05 38.09
CA VAL A 180 3.54 -1.17 38.31
C VAL A 180 4.44 -2.12 39.08
N SER A 181 4.03 -2.44 40.32
CA SER A 181 4.71 -3.34 41.27
C SER A 181 5.41 -4.46 40.54
N ALA A 182 6.66 -4.72 40.89
CA ALA A 182 7.53 -5.68 40.23
C ALA A 182 6.71 -6.89 39.77
N LEU A 183 6.70 -7.14 38.48
CA LEU A 183 6.11 -8.32 37.87
C LEU A 183 6.56 -9.53 38.71
N GLN A 184 5.59 -10.30 39.21
CA GLN A 184 5.94 -11.49 39.93
C GLN A 184 6.73 -12.41 38.99
N PRO A 185 7.74 -13.17 39.47
CA PRO A 185 8.57 -14.01 38.59
C PRO A 185 7.78 -15.01 37.73
N TRP A 186 6.52 -15.21 38.02
CA TRP A 186 5.61 -16.10 37.32
C TRP A 186 4.54 -15.40 36.46
N ASP A 187 4.67 -14.10 36.23
CA ASP A 187 3.79 -13.41 35.31
C ASP A 187 4.05 -13.86 33.88
N ILE A 188 3.23 -14.76 33.40
CA ILE A 188 3.32 -15.33 32.06
C ILE A 188 2.42 -14.51 31.13
N LEU A 189 2.96 -14.10 29.97
CA LEU A 189 2.21 -13.44 28.93
C LEU A 189 1.99 -14.39 27.73
N PRO A 190 0.76 -14.52 27.24
CA PRO A 190 -0.50 -13.91 27.73
C PRO A 190 -0.93 -14.47 29.08
N SER A 191 -1.70 -13.66 29.84
CA SER A 191 -2.13 -14.02 31.20
C SER A 191 -2.78 -15.39 31.27
N VAL A 192 -2.34 -16.23 32.20
CA VAL A 192 -2.94 -17.54 32.43
C VAL A 192 -4.34 -17.41 33.02
N LYS A 193 -5.30 -18.18 32.51
CA LYS A 193 -6.68 -18.16 33.02
C LYS A 193 -6.81 -18.70 34.43
N LYS A 194 -5.92 -19.61 34.82
CA LYS A 194 -5.90 -20.22 36.15
C LYS A 194 -4.48 -20.64 36.47
N ALA A 195 -3.96 -20.22 37.60
CA ALA A 195 -2.69 -20.65 38.15
C ALA A 195 -2.90 -21.22 39.55
N THR A 196 -2.17 -22.27 39.93
CA THR A 196 -2.13 -22.83 41.26
C THR A 196 -0.68 -22.89 41.70
N SER A 197 -0.37 -22.28 42.84
CA SER A 197 0.97 -22.38 43.42
C SER A 197 1.17 -23.79 43.99
N ALA A 198 2.35 -24.34 43.83
CA ALA A 198 2.81 -25.54 44.46
C ALA A 198 4.12 -25.25 45.19
N GLU A 199 4.40 -25.99 46.25
CA GLU A 199 5.67 -25.91 46.94
C GLU A 199 6.76 -26.65 46.13
N GLY A 200 7.99 -26.15 46.20
CA GLY A 200 9.14 -26.74 45.54
C GLY A 200 9.77 -25.85 44.48
N ALA A 201 10.87 -26.27 43.94
CA ALA A 201 11.58 -25.64 42.85
C ALA A 201 12.01 -26.71 41.84
N VAL A 202 11.89 -26.39 40.55
CA VAL A 202 12.43 -27.20 39.47
C VAL A 202 13.69 -26.55 38.98
N VAL A 203 14.79 -27.31 39.01
CA VAL A 203 16.08 -26.87 38.43
C VAL A 203 16.08 -27.26 36.96
N LEU A 204 16.23 -26.28 36.09
CA LEU A 204 16.38 -26.49 34.65
C LEU A 204 17.87 -26.56 34.33
N ASP A 205 18.36 -27.75 34.04
CA ASP A 205 19.80 -28.03 33.79
C ASP A 205 20.21 -28.06 32.31
N GLY A 206 19.56 -27.24 31.53
CA GLY A 206 19.96 -26.92 30.16
C GLY A 206 19.18 -27.57 29.02
N LYS A 207 18.26 -28.53 29.26
CA LYS A 207 17.37 -29.08 28.24
C LYS A 207 15.93 -29.13 28.74
N VAL A 208 15.06 -28.42 28.07
CA VAL A 208 13.62 -28.48 28.32
C VAL A 208 12.97 -29.15 27.13
N ALA A 209 12.25 -30.25 27.37
CA ALA A 209 11.41 -30.88 26.35
C ALA A 209 10.00 -30.31 26.46
N LEU A 210 9.47 -29.79 25.34
CA LEU A 210 8.09 -29.38 25.22
C LEU A 210 7.29 -30.52 24.59
N ALA A 211 6.27 -31.00 25.33
CA ALA A 211 5.33 -31.97 24.79
C ALA A 211 4.03 -31.25 24.41
N TYR A 212 3.55 -31.46 23.19
CA TYR A 212 2.25 -30.99 22.73
C TYR A 212 1.31 -32.19 22.63
N PRO A 213 0.04 -32.06 23.04
CA PRO A 213 -0.95 -33.04 22.64
C PRO A 213 -1.08 -32.99 21.12
N ASP A 214 -1.10 -34.16 20.49
CA ASP A 214 -1.39 -34.27 19.08
C ASP A 214 -2.78 -33.67 18.80
N ALA A 215 -2.89 -32.85 17.70
CA ALA A 215 -4.10 -32.14 17.34
C ALA A 215 -5.10 -33.07 16.65
#